data_656b084233dd29e5893ff29641ae549f
#
_entry.id   656b084233dd29e5893ff29641ae549f
#
_cell.length_a   1.000
_cell.length_b   1.000
_cell.length_c   1.000
_cell.angle_alpha   90.00
_cell.angle_beta   90.00
_cell.angle_gamma   90.00
#
_symmetry.space_group_name_H-M   'P 1'
#
loop_
_entity.id
_entity.type
_entity.pdbx_description
1 polymer ?
#
loop_
_entity_poly.entity_id
_entity_poly.type
_entity_poly.pdbx_seq_one_letter_code
_entity_poly.pdbx_strand_id
1 'polypeptide(L)'
;MSGQWKIPPRFVAAALDSHSVIGLTFSALIYLICLTGTLSVLVDELKLLEQPSPAAAVGSARLDAGALNAAVTATMAHEPLATAIYAVSPTTPSQRLTLTAYGPDGETAFIADEHGSVVPQHTPFTDFVTELHMTLTAPAPWGSLVVGIAGAALLALIISGVLAHPRIFRDAFRLRLDGSQRLREAEIHNRLSVWGLPFHIAVTLSGALFGLANLTVLTVAGLGFHGDTERVLAPIVGPSVAADPRPAFLPNLGALVSQARAAVPNSHLGYVGIERPGTHGARVTVEVGTSERLPRGEAFYFDARGHAIGRGRFMTGPAGLQVYSGAAQVHFGFFGGLPLRLIYVLLGAALTYVTASGFTIWLERQSERGRERPRLRSAWRAWTRGVPAALAVAALASWAAVPVSWTFWSLVIVAQGAALWQGSLRRAPAI
;
A
#
# COMPACT_ATOMS: atom_id res chain seq x y z
N MET A 1 -35.53 9.71 26.38
CA MET A 1 -34.65 9.06 27.38
C MET A 1 -33.27 8.92 26.74
N SER A 2 -32.38 9.92 26.94
CA SER A 2 -31.01 9.91 26.39
C SER A 2 -30.08 9.37 27.48
N GLY A 3 -29.88 8.05 27.47
CA GLY A 3 -28.85 7.40 28.27
C GLY A 3 -27.48 7.81 27.75
N GLN A 4 -26.93 8.90 28.27
CA GLN A 4 -25.52 9.24 28.00
C GLN A 4 -24.67 8.17 28.68
N TRP A 5 -24.01 7.34 27.88
CA TRP A 5 -22.94 6.47 28.36
C TRP A 5 -21.83 7.38 28.92
N LYS A 6 -21.78 7.51 30.24
CA LYS A 6 -20.75 8.28 30.95
C LYS A 6 -19.51 7.38 31.05
N ILE A 7 -18.58 7.52 30.13
CA ILE A 7 -17.25 6.88 30.22
C ILE A 7 -16.58 7.40 31.51
N PRO A 8 -16.10 6.52 32.40
CA PRO A 8 -15.47 6.95 33.65
C PRO A 8 -14.25 7.86 33.40
N PRO A 9 -14.01 8.92 34.13
CA PRO A 9 -12.88 9.83 33.93
C PRO A 9 -11.51 9.14 33.95
N ARG A 10 -11.33 8.12 34.79
CA ARG A 10 -10.11 7.29 34.83
C ARG A 10 -9.84 6.56 33.51
N PHE A 11 -10.89 6.12 32.82
CA PHE A 11 -10.75 5.44 31.53
C PHE A 11 -10.36 6.43 30.43
N VAL A 12 -10.97 7.62 30.40
CA VAL A 12 -10.60 8.70 29.47
C VAL A 12 -9.15 9.12 29.67
N ALA A 13 -8.69 9.24 30.94
CA ALA A 13 -7.30 9.57 31.25
C ALA A 13 -6.35 8.48 30.74
N ALA A 14 -6.64 7.20 31.00
CA ALA A 14 -5.83 6.07 30.52
C ALA A 14 -5.78 6.01 28.97
N ALA A 15 -6.91 6.26 28.31
CA ALA A 15 -6.96 6.31 26.84
C ALA A 15 -6.08 7.45 26.28
N LEU A 16 -6.10 8.63 26.91
CA LEU A 16 -5.27 9.77 26.53
C LEU A 16 -3.77 9.51 26.76
N ASP A 17 -3.41 8.88 27.88
CA ASP A 17 -2.04 8.52 28.18
C ASP A 17 -1.52 7.49 27.19
N SER A 18 -2.29 6.43 26.90
CA SER A 18 -1.95 5.42 25.88
C SER A 18 -1.79 6.06 24.49
N HIS A 19 -2.73 6.92 24.10
CA HIS A 19 -2.66 7.68 22.85
C HIS A 19 -1.36 8.49 22.77
N SER A 20 -1.00 9.18 23.83
CA SER A 20 0.22 10.00 23.87
C SER A 20 1.49 9.15 23.78
N VAL A 21 1.57 8.03 24.51
CA VAL A 21 2.74 7.13 24.50
C VAL A 21 2.93 6.50 23.12
N ILE A 22 1.88 5.88 22.57
CA ILE A 22 1.94 5.26 21.24
C ILE A 22 2.26 6.30 20.17
N GLY A 23 1.59 7.49 20.24
CA GLY A 23 1.83 8.57 19.30
C GLY A 23 3.27 9.04 19.32
N LEU A 24 3.86 9.29 20.48
CA LEU A 24 5.26 9.72 20.59
C LEU A 24 6.25 8.66 20.11
N THR A 25 5.96 7.39 20.32
CA THR A 25 6.84 6.29 19.90
C THR A 25 6.83 6.09 18.40
N PHE A 26 5.67 6.15 17.77
CA PHE A 26 5.50 5.75 16.35
C PHE A 26 5.31 6.92 15.38
N SER A 27 5.19 8.18 15.83
CA SER A 27 4.83 9.33 14.96
C SER A 27 5.68 9.46 13.72
N ALA A 28 7.01 9.36 13.84
CA ALA A 28 7.91 9.55 12.71
C ALA A 28 7.71 8.47 11.65
N LEU A 29 7.57 7.22 12.09
CA LEU A 29 7.35 6.07 11.22
C LEU A 29 5.96 6.13 10.56
N ILE A 30 4.92 6.36 11.35
CA ILE A 30 3.55 6.47 10.84
C ILE A 30 3.42 7.64 9.86
N TYR A 31 4.07 8.79 10.15
CA TYR A 31 4.11 9.93 9.22
C TYR A 31 4.68 9.53 7.86
N LEU A 32 5.82 8.84 7.84
CA LEU A 32 6.47 8.39 6.61
C LEU A 32 5.56 7.43 5.82
N ILE A 33 4.98 6.43 6.50
CA ILE A 33 4.08 5.45 5.89
C ILE A 33 2.81 6.13 5.34
N CYS A 34 2.19 7.06 6.09
CA CYS A 34 1.00 7.77 5.63
C CYS A 34 1.30 8.67 4.42
N LEU A 35 2.44 9.37 4.42
CA LEU A 35 2.85 10.23 3.31
C LEU A 35 3.11 9.42 2.03
N THR A 36 3.90 8.36 2.15
CA THR A 36 4.21 7.49 0.99
C THR A 36 2.99 6.73 0.50
N GLY A 37 2.11 6.26 1.40
CA GLY A 37 0.83 5.66 1.03
C GLY A 37 -0.10 6.63 0.31
N THR A 38 -0.10 7.91 0.71
CA THR A 38 -0.87 8.95 0.00
C THR A 38 -0.37 9.14 -1.43
N LEU A 39 0.94 9.09 -1.66
CA LEU A 39 1.53 9.16 -3.01
C LEU A 39 1.25 7.88 -3.80
N SER A 40 1.31 6.71 -3.16
CA SER A 40 1.07 5.41 -3.80
C SER A 40 -0.37 5.24 -4.33
N VAL A 41 -1.33 6.06 -3.87
CA VAL A 41 -2.68 6.10 -4.48
C VAL A 41 -2.62 6.49 -5.97
N LEU A 42 -1.60 7.26 -6.36
CA LEU A 42 -1.38 7.75 -7.72
C LEU A 42 -0.29 6.96 -8.46
N VAL A 43 -0.06 5.70 -8.08
CA VAL A 43 1.02 4.86 -8.63
C VAL A 43 0.99 4.78 -10.17
N ASP A 44 -0.19 4.63 -10.75
CA ASP A 44 -0.34 4.54 -12.20
C ASP A 44 0.00 5.85 -12.91
N GLU A 45 -0.47 6.98 -12.35
CA GLU A 45 -0.18 8.32 -12.88
C GLU A 45 1.30 8.66 -12.75
N LEU A 46 1.92 8.30 -11.61
CA LEU A 46 3.35 8.51 -11.40
C LEU A 46 4.18 7.69 -12.38
N LYS A 47 3.85 6.41 -12.59
CA LYS A 47 4.51 5.56 -13.60
C LYS A 47 4.37 6.14 -15.02
N LEU A 48 3.20 6.72 -15.35
CA LEU A 48 3.00 7.39 -16.63
C LEU A 48 3.84 8.66 -16.78
N LEU A 49 4.06 9.41 -15.69
CA LEU A 49 4.91 10.60 -15.69
C LEU A 49 6.38 10.25 -15.84
N GLU A 50 6.86 9.19 -15.17
CA GLU A 50 8.26 8.77 -15.25
C GLU A 50 8.59 8.15 -16.59
N GLN A 51 7.69 7.34 -17.15
CA GLN A 51 7.86 6.68 -18.45
C GLN A 51 6.64 6.93 -19.33
N PRO A 52 6.54 8.12 -19.94
CA PRO A 52 5.51 8.38 -20.95
C PRO A 52 5.75 7.44 -22.14
N SER A 53 4.88 6.47 -22.34
CA SER A 53 5.00 5.54 -23.46
C SER A 53 4.10 5.98 -24.59
N PRO A 54 4.58 5.98 -25.85
CA PRO A 54 3.74 6.07 -27.02
C PRO A 54 3.03 4.74 -27.32
N ALA A 55 3.30 3.66 -26.56
CA ALA A 55 2.62 2.40 -26.76
C ALA A 55 1.12 2.57 -26.67
N ALA A 56 0.45 2.24 -27.75
CA ALA A 56 -0.97 2.39 -27.94
C ALA A 56 -1.75 1.81 -26.75
N ALA A 57 -2.71 2.58 -26.29
CA ALA A 57 -3.64 2.20 -25.26
C ALA A 57 -4.43 0.97 -25.69
N VAL A 58 -4.04 -0.19 -25.22
CA VAL A 58 -4.83 -1.41 -25.38
C VAL A 58 -5.84 -1.43 -24.26
N GLY A 59 -7.06 -0.95 -24.52
CA GLY A 59 -8.14 -1.05 -23.56
C GLY A 59 -8.38 -2.50 -23.18
N SER A 60 -8.64 -2.80 -21.90
CA SER A 60 -8.86 -4.16 -21.35
C SER A 60 -9.93 -4.96 -22.10
N ALA A 61 -10.89 -4.29 -22.74
CA ALA A 61 -11.91 -4.90 -23.57
C ALA A 61 -11.40 -5.37 -24.94
N ARG A 62 -10.21 -4.94 -25.37
CA ARG A 62 -9.62 -5.21 -26.68
C ARG A 62 -8.28 -5.92 -26.62
N LEU A 63 -7.91 -6.48 -25.46
CA LEU A 63 -6.69 -7.27 -25.37
C LEU A 63 -6.84 -8.46 -26.31
N ASP A 64 -6.13 -8.44 -27.45
CA ASP A 64 -6.11 -9.57 -28.35
C ASP A 64 -5.43 -10.76 -27.65
N ALA A 65 -6.07 -11.92 -27.77
CA ALA A 65 -5.56 -13.17 -27.23
C ALA A 65 -4.13 -13.48 -27.71
N GLY A 66 -3.83 -13.11 -28.96
CA GLY A 66 -2.50 -13.25 -29.56
C GLY A 66 -1.47 -12.35 -28.90
N ALA A 67 -1.80 -11.09 -28.66
CA ALA A 67 -0.91 -10.12 -28.04
C ALA A 67 -0.51 -10.53 -26.62
N LEU A 68 -1.44 -11.07 -25.82
CA LEU A 68 -1.13 -11.58 -24.48
C LEU A 68 -0.13 -12.74 -24.51
N ASN A 69 -0.34 -13.74 -25.38
CA ASN A 69 0.60 -14.84 -25.54
C ASN A 69 1.97 -14.35 -26.03
N ALA A 70 1.98 -13.41 -27.01
CA ALA A 70 3.21 -12.82 -27.53
C ALA A 70 3.98 -12.08 -26.43
N ALA A 71 3.30 -11.25 -25.64
CA ALA A 71 3.91 -10.49 -24.55
C ALA A 71 4.55 -11.41 -23.48
N VAL A 72 3.83 -12.46 -23.06
CA VAL A 72 4.37 -13.43 -22.11
C VAL A 72 5.57 -14.17 -22.71
N THR A 73 5.50 -14.59 -24.00
CA THR A 73 6.61 -15.25 -24.68
C THR A 73 7.83 -14.33 -24.80
N ALA A 74 7.62 -13.06 -25.15
CA ALA A 74 8.70 -12.08 -25.22
C ALA A 74 9.33 -11.85 -23.84
N THR A 75 8.51 -11.75 -22.78
CA THR A 75 9.01 -11.63 -21.39
C THR A 75 9.85 -12.86 -20.99
N MET A 76 9.41 -14.08 -21.33
CA MET A 76 10.19 -15.30 -21.09
C MET A 76 11.53 -15.30 -21.83
N ALA A 77 11.58 -14.71 -23.03
CA ALA A 77 12.83 -14.57 -23.78
C ALA A 77 13.81 -13.57 -23.14
N HIS A 78 13.30 -12.50 -22.53
CA HIS A 78 14.10 -11.53 -21.78
C HIS A 78 14.54 -12.09 -20.41
N GLU A 79 13.67 -12.86 -19.75
CA GLU A 79 13.88 -13.42 -18.41
C GLU A 79 13.76 -14.96 -18.44
N PRO A 80 14.73 -15.67 -19.01
CA PRO A 80 14.64 -17.13 -19.20
C PRO A 80 14.67 -17.92 -17.88
N LEU A 81 15.10 -17.32 -16.79
CA LEU A 81 15.13 -17.92 -15.46
C LEU A 81 13.93 -17.50 -14.59
N ALA A 82 12.92 -16.87 -15.18
CA ALA A 82 11.73 -16.46 -14.45
C ALA A 82 11.00 -17.66 -13.83
N THR A 83 10.78 -17.61 -12.54
CA THR A 83 9.99 -18.60 -11.78
C THR A 83 8.50 -18.29 -11.81
N ALA A 84 8.13 -17.02 -12.04
CA ALA A 84 6.76 -16.60 -12.25
C ALA A 84 6.69 -15.35 -13.15
N ILE A 85 5.61 -15.20 -13.90
CA ILE A 85 5.28 -14.02 -14.71
C ILE A 85 3.84 -13.63 -14.42
N TYR A 86 3.61 -12.35 -14.13
CA TYR A 86 2.28 -11.78 -13.95
C TYR A 86 2.03 -10.71 -15.00
N ALA A 87 1.01 -10.92 -15.83
CA ALA A 87 0.55 -9.97 -16.84
C ALA A 87 -0.71 -9.29 -16.30
N VAL A 88 -0.61 -8.02 -15.95
CA VAL A 88 -1.71 -7.21 -15.41
C VAL A 88 -2.39 -6.45 -16.54
N SER A 89 -3.71 -6.62 -16.62
CA SER A 89 -4.53 -6.00 -17.65
C SER A 89 -4.49 -4.47 -17.56
N PRO A 90 -4.59 -3.77 -18.71
CA PRO A 90 -4.73 -2.31 -18.72
C PRO A 90 -5.87 -1.84 -17.82
N THR A 91 -5.60 -0.78 -17.05
CA THR A 91 -6.57 -0.11 -16.19
C THR A 91 -6.82 1.32 -16.67
N THR A 92 -7.86 1.96 -16.18
CA THR A 92 -7.98 3.40 -16.27
C THR A 92 -7.39 4.00 -14.99
N PRO A 93 -6.30 4.76 -15.01
CA PRO A 93 -5.69 5.54 -16.10
C PRO A 93 -4.57 4.84 -16.88
N SER A 94 -3.96 3.77 -16.36
CA SER A 94 -2.89 3.08 -17.08
C SER A 94 -3.47 2.15 -18.15
N GLN A 95 -3.52 2.62 -19.38
CA GLN A 95 -3.98 1.80 -20.49
C GLN A 95 -2.86 0.89 -21.03
N ARG A 96 -2.05 0.32 -20.16
CA ARG A 96 -0.89 -0.49 -20.49
C ARG A 96 -1.05 -1.92 -20.00
N LEU A 97 -0.70 -2.89 -20.83
CA LEU A 97 -0.43 -4.24 -20.38
C LEU A 97 0.96 -4.23 -19.73
N THR A 98 1.02 -4.49 -18.43
CA THR A 98 2.29 -4.60 -17.70
C THR A 98 2.57 -6.04 -17.34
N LEU A 99 3.83 -6.46 -17.48
CA LEU A 99 4.26 -7.78 -17.11
C LEU A 99 5.37 -7.66 -16.06
N THR A 100 5.30 -8.49 -15.03
CA THR A 100 6.33 -8.61 -14.03
C THR A 100 6.85 -10.02 -14.00
N ALA A 101 8.14 -10.19 -14.25
CA ALA A 101 8.84 -11.46 -14.14
C ALA A 101 9.61 -11.52 -12.81
N TYR A 102 9.48 -12.62 -12.10
CA TYR A 102 10.20 -12.92 -10.87
C TYR A 102 11.23 -14.00 -11.13
N GLY A 103 12.48 -13.74 -10.84
CA GLY A 103 13.59 -14.64 -11.05
C GLY A 103 14.60 -14.63 -9.91
N PRO A 104 15.73 -15.35 -10.05
CA PRO A 104 16.80 -15.39 -9.04
C PRO A 104 17.39 -14.02 -8.73
N ASP A 105 17.44 -13.14 -9.74
CA ASP A 105 18.02 -11.80 -9.64
C ASP A 105 17.01 -10.75 -9.15
N GLY A 106 15.78 -11.16 -8.84
CA GLY A 106 14.71 -10.31 -8.34
C GLY A 106 13.55 -10.17 -9.31
N GLU A 107 12.98 -8.97 -9.36
CA GLU A 107 11.79 -8.59 -10.11
C GLU A 107 12.19 -7.69 -11.28
N THR A 108 11.72 -8.03 -12.48
CA THR A 108 11.86 -7.20 -13.69
C THR A 108 10.49 -6.90 -14.27
N ALA A 109 10.18 -5.63 -14.48
CA ALA A 109 8.91 -5.20 -15.04
C ALA A 109 9.05 -4.78 -16.51
N PHE A 110 7.99 -5.04 -17.29
CA PHE A 110 7.90 -4.74 -18.72
C PHE A 110 6.55 -4.09 -19.04
N ILE A 111 6.53 -3.32 -20.12
CA ILE A 111 5.31 -2.77 -20.73
C ILE A 111 5.18 -3.41 -22.11
N ALA A 112 4.01 -3.96 -22.42
CA ALA A 112 3.72 -4.52 -23.74
C ALA A 112 2.92 -3.54 -24.60
N ASP A 113 3.20 -3.58 -25.92
CA ASP A 113 2.40 -2.92 -26.95
C ASP A 113 1.19 -3.77 -27.38
N GLU A 114 0.40 -3.27 -28.31
CA GLU A 114 -0.79 -3.95 -28.86
C GLU A 114 -0.48 -5.25 -29.63
N HIS A 115 0.77 -5.45 -30.02
CA HIS A 115 1.25 -6.64 -30.73
C HIS A 115 1.95 -7.64 -29.79
N GLY A 116 2.12 -7.27 -28.50
CA GLY A 116 2.80 -8.08 -27.51
C GLY A 116 4.32 -7.95 -27.50
N SER A 117 4.90 -6.96 -28.20
CA SER A 117 6.30 -6.61 -28.01
C SER A 117 6.50 -5.94 -26.66
N VAL A 118 7.57 -6.29 -25.95
CA VAL A 118 7.81 -5.79 -24.59
C VAL A 118 9.02 -4.87 -24.53
N VAL A 119 8.91 -3.85 -23.70
CA VAL A 119 10.03 -2.96 -23.35
C VAL A 119 10.18 -2.92 -21.82
N PRO A 120 11.38 -2.83 -21.26
CA PRO A 120 11.58 -2.69 -19.82
C PRO A 120 10.82 -1.49 -19.26
N GLN A 121 10.15 -1.68 -18.14
CA GLN A 121 9.57 -0.58 -17.37
C GLN A 121 10.64 0.04 -16.49
N HIS A 122 10.77 1.34 -16.54
CA HIS A 122 11.73 2.10 -15.75
C HIS A 122 11.02 3.22 -14.99
N THR A 123 10.64 2.95 -13.75
CA THR A 123 9.86 3.86 -12.88
C THR A 123 10.47 3.93 -11.47
N PRO A 124 11.77 4.31 -11.35
CA PRO A 124 12.53 4.16 -10.11
C PRO A 124 12.00 4.99 -8.94
N PHE A 125 11.39 6.15 -9.18
CA PHE A 125 10.79 6.93 -8.10
C PHE A 125 9.50 6.29 -7.60
N THR A 126 8.61 5.90 -8.52
CA THR A 126 7.33 5.28 -8.15
C THR A 126 7.56 3.94 -7.43
N ASP A 127 8.50 3.13 -7.93
CA ASP A 127 8.86 1.86 -7.32
C ASP A 127 9.46 2.08 -5.92
N PHE A 128 10.37 3.05 -5.76
CA PHE A 128 10.92 3.43 -4.46
C PHE A 128 9.85 3.88 -3.46
N VAL A 129 8.92 4.76 -3.87
CA VAL A 129 7.84 5.24 -2.99
C VAL A 129 6.93 4.10 -2.54
N THR A 130 6.59 3.20 -3.46
CA THR A 130 5.75 2.03 -3.18
C THR A 130 6.47 1.08 -2.23
N GLU A 131 7.74 0.77 -2.48
CA GLU A 131 8.56 -0.08 -1.62
C GLU A 131 8.75 0.55 -0.23
N LEU A 132 9.01 1.87 -0.17
CA LEU A 132 9.13 2.61 1.09
C LEU A 132 7.83 2.56 1.91
N HIS A 133 6.66 2.57 1.24
CA HIS A 133 5.37 2.39 1.90
C HIS A 133 5.15 0.97 2.42
N MET A 134 5.50 -0.03 1.63
CA MET A 134 5.16 -1.43 1.91
C MET A 134 6.16 -2.10 2.86
N THR A 135 7.44 -1.76 2.75
CA THR A 135 8.54 -2.47 3.42
C THR A 135 9.60 -1.56 4.05
N LEU A 136 9.47 -0.23 3.93
CA LEU A 136 10.52 0.73 4.34
C LEU A 136 11.86 0.49 3.62
N THR A 137 11.84 -0.09 2.43
CA THR A 137 13.02 -0.55 1.69
C THR A 137 13.88 -1.56 2.46
N ALA A 138 13.31 -2.23 3.46
CA ALA A 138 13.98 -3.24 4.26
C ALA A 138 13.72 -4.66 3.71
N PRO A 139 14.67 -5.61 3.89
CA PRO A 139 14.50 -6.97 3.42
C PRO A 139 13.26 -7.67 3.99
N ALA A 140 12.60 -8.50 3.16
CA ALA A 140 11.51 -9.35 3.61
C ALA A 140 12.00 -10.37 4.66
N PRO A 141 11.16 -10.75 5.66
CA PRO A 141 9.81 -10.25 5.94
C PRO A 141 9.78 -9.03 6.89
N TRP A 142 10.95 -8.50 7.29
CA TRP A 142 11.07 -7.54 8.39
C TRP A 142 10.43 -6.19 8.08
N GLY A 143 10.59 -5.71 6.84
CA GLY A 143 10.03 -4.43 6.44
C GLY A 143 8.50 -4.41 6.57
N SER A 144 7.82 -5.37 5.97
CA SER A 144 6.35 -5.48 6.03
C SER A 144 5.85 -5.69 7.46
N LEU A 145 6.58 -6.44 8.30
CA LEU A 145 6.26 -6.64 9.71
C LEU A 145 6.28 -5.31 10.47
N VAL A 146 7.31 -4.48 10.28
CA VAL A 146 7.42 -3.16 10.92
C VAL A 146 6.30 -2.24 10.46
N VAL A 147 5.98 -2.23 9.17
CA VAL A 147 4.85 -1.45 8.61
C VAL A 147 3.52 -1.94 9.19
N GLY A 148 3.33 -3.25 9.29
CA GLY A 148 2.13 -3.84 9.89
C GLY A 148 1.95 -3.48 11.36
N ILE A 149 3.04 -3.51 12.16
CA ILE A 149 3.04 -3.06 13.56
C ILE A 149 2.71 -1.57 13.65
N ALA A 150 3.27 -0.74 12.79
CA ALA A 150 2.95 0.69 12.72
C ALA A 150 1.46 0.92 12.35
N GLY A 151 0.90 0.11 11.46
CA GLY A 151 -0.53 0.09 11.14
C GLY A 151 -1.39 -0.27 12.36
N ALA A 152 -1.02 -1.31 13.11
CA ALA A 152 -1.70 -1.69 14.35
C ALA A 152 -1.59 -0.57 15.42
N ALA A 153 -0.42 0.08 15.54
CA ALA A 153 -0.24 1.22 16.42
C ALA A 153 -1.12 2.41 16.01
N LEU A 154 -1.22 2.71 14.70
CA LEU A 154 -2.11 3.76 14.20
C LEU A 154 -3.59 3.44 14.46
N LEU A 155 -4.01 2.19 14.32
CA LEU A 155 -5.37 1.76 14.67
C LEU A 155 -5.65 1.97 16.17
N ALA A 156 -4.69 1.61 17.03
CA ALA A 156 -4.78 1.87 18.47
C ALA A 156 -4.86 3.38 18.79
N LEU A 157 -4.12 4.22 18.05
CA LEU A 157 -4.20 5.68 18.14
C LEU A 157 -5.59 6.20 17.74
N ILE A 158 -6.17 5.71 16.66
CA ILE A 158 -7.52 6.09 16.22
C ILE A 158 -8.54 5.74 17.32
N ILE A 159 -8.52 4.51 17.81
CA ILE A 159 -9.45 4.04 18.85
C ILE A 159 -9.28 4.84 20.15
N SER A 160 -8.04 4.97 20.65
CA SER A 160 -7.76 5.70 21.88
C SER A 160 -8.08 7.19 21.75
N GLY A 161 -7.87 7.80 20.59
CA GLY A 161 -8.22 9.19 20.31
C GLY A 161 -9.74 9.44 20.37
N VAL A 162 -10.54 8.55 19.79
CA VAL A 162 -12.02 8.62 19.90
C VAL A 162 -12.47 8.44 21.34
N LEU A 163 -11.90 7.49 22.07
CA LEU A 163 -12.25 7.22 23.47
C LEU A 163 -11.82 8.35 24.41
N ALA A 164 -10.70 9.01 24.12
CA ALA A 164 -10.20 10.15 24.89
C ALA A 164 -11.07 11.42 24.76
N HIS A 165 -11.91 11.50 23.72
CA HIS A 165 -12.72 12.69 23.42
C HIS A 165 -14.23 12.36 23.31
N PRO A 166 -14.96 12.12 24.42
CA PRO A 166 -16.36 11.66 24.38
C PRO A 166 -17.32 12.61 23.63
N ARG A 167 -16.92 13.84 23.38
CA ARG A 167 -17.73 14.85 22.68
C ARG A 167 -17.28 15.09 21.22
N ILE A 168 -16.33 14.31 20.73
CA ILE A 168 -15.66 14.55 19.44
C ILE A 168 -16.66 14.64 18.28
N PHE A 169 -17.66 13.76 18.23
CA PHE A 169 -18.70 13.77 17.20
C PHE A 169 -19.67 14.94 17.33
N ARG A 170 -20.03 15.33 18.58
CA ARG A 170 -20.91 16.47 18.81
C ARG A 170 -20.31 17.78 18.35
N ASP A 171 -19.00 17.92 18.53
CA ASP A 171 -18.27 19.14 18.19
C ASP A 171 -17.61 19.04 16.79
N ALA A 172 -17.88 17.98 16.01
CA ALA A 172 -17.22 17.67 14.73
C ALA A 172 -17.24 18.84 13.71
N PHE A 173 -18.31 19.61 13.66
CA PHE A 173 -18.49 20.71 12.70
C PHE A 173 -18.29 22.09 13.34
N ARG A 174 -17.72 22.16 14.56
CA ARG A 174 -17.39 23.43 15.23
C ARG A 174 -15.89 23.64 15.16
N LEU A 175 -15.42 24.47 14.24
CA LEU A 175 -14.01 24.82 14.10
C LEU A 175 -13.71 26.12 14.86
N ARG A 176 -12.83 26.05 15.83
CA ARG A 176 -12.37 27.21 16.65
C ARG A 176 -10.88 27.39 16.38
N LEU A 177 -10.54 28.44 15.65
CA LEU A 177 -9.14 28.75 15.32
C LEU A 177 -8.56 29.87 16.19
N ASP A 178 -9.35 30.37 17.17
CA ASP A 178 -8.92 31.36 18.12
C ASP A 178 -8.10 30.73 19.24
N GLY A 179 -7.13 31.47 19.79
CA GLY A 179 -6.30 31.05 20.90
C GLY A 179 -4.86 30.76 20.58
N SER A 180 -4.17 30.00 21.45
CA SER A 180 -2.77 29.65 21.29
C SER A 180 -2.52 28.74 20.10
N GLN A 181 -1.28 28.70 19.60
CA GLN A 181 -0.89 27.80 18.50
C GLN A 181 -1.23 26.34 18.83
N ARG A 182 -0.98 25.89 20.06
CA ARG A 182 -1.31 24.54 20.50
C ARG A 182 -2.81 24.22 20.39
N LEU A 183 -3.69 25.17 20.79
CA LEU A 183 -5.14 24.96 20.72
C LEU A 183 -5.61 24.87 19.27
N ARG A 184 -5.06 25.69 18.39
CA ARG A 184 -5.35 25.67 16.96
C ARG A 184 -4.93 24.36 16.30
N GLU A 185 -3.70 23.89 16.60
CA GLU A 185 -3.21 22.59 16.11
C GLU A 185 -4.08 21.43 16.62
N ALA A 186 -4.46 21.44 17.90
CA ALA A 186 -5.33 20.42 18.49
C ALA A 186 -6.73 20.43 17.87
N GLU A 187 -7.27 21.61 17.56
CA GLU A 187 -8.57 21.74 16.90
C GLU A 187 -8.55 21.14 15.49
N ILE A 188 -7.56 21.48 14.67
CA ILE A 188 -7.40 20.94 13.32
C ILE A 188 -7.16 19.42 13.38
N HIS A 189 -6.27 18.96 14.27
CA HIS A 189 -6.03 17.54 14.50
C HIS A 189 -7.33 16.78 14.78
N ASN A 190 -8.12 17.26 15.71
CA ASN A 190 -9.38 16.62 16.10
C ASN A 190 -10.41 16.62 14.96
N ARG A 191 -10.52 17.72 14.18
CA ARG A 191 -11.50 17.80 13.08
C ARG A 191 -11.13 16.87 11.94
N LEU A 192 -9.88 16.90 11.49
CA LEU A 192 -9.41 16.00 10.43
C LEU A 192 -9.51 14.53 10.84
N SER A 193 -9.23 14.22 12.13
CA SER A 193 -9.39 12.87 12.67
C SER A 193 -10.83 12.37 12.58
N VAL A 194 -11.82 13.23 12.87
CA VAL A 194 -13.24 12.84 12.83
C VAL A 194 -13.78 12.79 11.41
N TRP A 195 -13.47 13.80 10.59
CA TRP A 195 -13.97 13.86 9.22
C TRP A 195 -13.45 12.70 8.36
N GLY A 196 -12.19 12.32 8.57
CA GLY A 196 -11.58 11.18 7.87
C GLY A 196 -11.79 9.83 8.57
N LEU A 197 -12.47 9.75 9.70
CA LEU A 197 -12.50 8.56 10.56
C LEU A 197 -12.87 7.27 9.85
N PRO A 198 -13.92 7.18 9.01
CA PRO A 198 -14.25 5.94 8.30
C PRO A 198 -13.12 5.50 7.37
N PHE A 199 -12.53 6.43 6.64
CA PHE A 199 -11.39 6.18 5.75
C PHE A 199 -10.15 5.77 6.56
N HIS A 200 -9.83 6.51 7.65
CA HIS A 200 -8.66 6.21 8.49
C HIS A 200 -8.74 4.81 9.09
N ILE A 201 -9.91 4.38 9.58
CA ILE A 201 -10.12 3.01 10.08
C ILE A 201 -9.93 2.00 8.94
N ALA A 202 -10.56 2.23 7.79
CA ALA A 202 -10.57 1.29 6.69
C ALA A 202 -9.16 1.04 6.14
N VAL A 203 -8.38 2.11 5.83
CA VAL A 203 -7.02 1.97 5.29
C VAL A 203 -6.02 1.47 6.33
N THR A 204 -6.20 1.85 7.61
CA THR A 204 -5.30 1.41 8.68
C THR A 204 -5.51 -0.07 9.02
N LEU A 205 -6.77 -0.50 9.13
CA LEU A 205 -7.11 -1.89 9.41
C LEU A 205 -6.66 -2.82 8.28
N SER A 206 -6.96 -2.45 7.03
CA SER A 206 -6.52 -3.23 5.86
C SER A 206 -5.00 -3.21 5.69
N GLY A 207 -4.33 -2.08 5.92
CA GLY A 207 -2.87 -2.00 5.89
C GLY A 207 -2.20 -2.85 6.97
N ALA A 208 -2.72 -2.85 8.19
CA ALA A 208 -2.24 -3.74 9.25
C ALA A 208 -2.44 -5.22 8.89
N LEU A 209 -3.60 -5.58 8.30
CA LEU A 209 -3.87 -6.93 7.82
C LEU A 209 -2.82 -7.40 6.80
N PHE A 210 -2.49 -6.57 5.79
CA PHE A 210 -1.51 -6.93 4.77
C PHE A 210 -0.07 -6.91 5.31
N GLY A 211 0.30 -5.92 6.10
CA GLY A 211 1.65 -5.84 6.70
C GLY A 211 1.94 -6.98 7.68
N LEU A 212 0.92 -7.48 8.39
CA LEU A 212 1.03 -8.61 9.32
C LEU A 212 0.66 -9.96 8.68
N ALA A 213 0.43 -10.03 7.36
CA ALA A 213 -0.05 -11.25 6.70
C ALA A 213 0.87 -12.45 6.96
N ASN A 214 2.19 -12.29 6.81
CA ASN A 214 3.16 -13.35 7.07
C ASN A 214 3.09 -13.87 8.52
N LEU A 215 3.01 -12.96 9.49
CA LEU A 215 2.86 -13.33 10.91
C LEU A 215 1.54 -14.06 11.16
N THR A 216 0.46 -13.60 10.53
CA THR A 216 -0.87 -14.23 10.61
C THR A 216 -0.83 -15.65 10.05
N VAL A 217 -0.24 -15.84 8.87
CA VAL A 217 -0.09 -17.17 8.23
C VAL A 217 0.71 -18.11 9.13
N LEU A 218 1.87 -17.69 9.64
CA LEU A 218 2.70 -18.49 10.52
C LEU A 218 1.97 -18.87 11.83
N THR A 219 1.23 -17.91 12.41
CA THR A 219 0.48 -18.13 13.64
C THR A 219 -0.66 -19.13 13.42
N VAL A 220 -1.45 -18.95 12.36
CA VAL A 220 -2.57 -19.85 12.02
C VAL A 220 -2.06 -21.24 11.67
N ALA A 221 -0.96 -21.34 10.90
CA ALA A 221 -0.31 -22.62 10.58
C ALA A 221 0.14 -23.34 11.86
N GLY A 222 0.82 -22.64 12.76
CA GLY A 222 1.29 -23.24 14.02
C GLY A 222 0.18 -23.70 14.95
N LEU A 223 -0.90 -22.91 15.09
CA LEU A 223 -2.00 -23.20 16.02
C LEU A 223 -3.00 -24.24 15.48
N GLY A 224 -3.27 -24.23 14.17
CA GLY A 224 -4.37 -25.00 13.58
C GLY A 224 -3.97 -26.04 12.54
N PHE A 225 -2.77 -25.98 11.98
CA PHE A 225 -2.36 -26.79 10.84
C PHE A 225 -0.99 -27.44 10.99
N HIS A 226 -0.49 -27.65 12.23
CA HIS A 226 0.79 -28.28 12.53
C HIS A 226 2.00 -27.66 11.82
N GLY A 227 1.96 -26.34 11.56
CA GLY A 227 3.03 -25.59 10.86
C GLY A 227 2.89 -25.58 9.33
N ASP A 228 1.87 -26.19 8.76
CA ASP A 228 1.62 -26.24 7.31
C ASP A 228 1.07 -24.90 6.79
N THR A 229 1.97 -24.03 6.32
CA THR A 229 1.63 -22.73 5.75
C THR A 229 0.97 -22.84 4.38
N GLU A 230 1.29 -23.87 3.59
CA GLU A 230 0.69 -24.09 2.28
C GLU A 230 -0.82 -24.33 2.41
N ARG A 231 -1.21 -25.14 3.40
CA ARG A 231 -2.61 -25.42 3.70
C ARG A 231 -3.40 -24.17 4.13
N VAL A 232 -2.75 -23.27 4.86
CA VAL A 232 -3.35 -21.99 5.27
C VAL A 232 -3.53 -21.07 4.06
N LEU A 233 -2.58 -21.06 3.14
CA LEU A 233 -2.60 -20.19 1.95
C LEU A 233 -3.42 -20.76 0.80
N ALA A 234 -3.65 -22.07 0.74
CA ALA A 234 -4.34 -22.73 -0.37
C ALA A 234 -5.67 -22.07 -0.80
N PRO A 235 -6.54 -21.58 0.11
CA PRO A 235 -7.76 -20.87 -0.29
C PRO A 235 -7.52 -19.55 -1.03
N ILE A 236 -6.34 -18.93 -0.85
CA ILE A 236 -5.96 -17.63 -1.43
C ILE A 236 -5.14 -17.84 -2.70
N VAL A 237 -4.11 -18.69 -2.65
CA VAL A 237 -3.18 -18.87 -3.77
C VAL A 237 -3.62 -19.97 -4.75
N GLY A 238 -4.63 -20.76 -4.38
CA GLY A 238 -5.16 -21.86 -5.20
C GLY A 238 -4.39 -23.18 -5.07
N PRO A 239 -4.73 -24.17 -5.91
CA PRO A 239 -4.13 -25.51 -5.85
C PRO A 239 -2.65 -25.47 -6.27
N SER A 240 -1.82 -26.20 -5.55
CA SER A 240 -0.43 -26.44 -5.97
C SER A 240 -0.40 -27.46 -7.11
N VAL A 241 0.58 -27.30 -8.02
CA VAL A 241 0.89 -28.24 -9.09
C VAL A 241 2.27 -28.83 -8.83
N ALA A 242 2.42 -30.14 -8.99
CA ALA A 242 3.71 -30.80 -8.83
C ALA A 242 4.77 -30.19 -9.77
N ALA A 243 5.98 -30.02 -9.28
CA ALA A 243 7.08 -29.51 -10.09
C ALA A 243 7.44 -30.55 -11.16
N ASP A 244 7.41 -30.13 -12.42
CA ASP A 244 7.87 -30.91 -13.56
C ASP A 244 8.67 -29.97 -14.49
N PRO A 245 10.01 -30.03 -14.46
CA PRO A 245 10.84 -29.07 -15.19
C PRO A 245 10.95 -29.38 -16.71
N ARG A 246 10.32 -30.43 -17.19
CA ARG A 246 10.35 -30.74 -18.63
C ARG A 246 9.74 -29.59 -19.41
N PRO A 247 10.36 -29.18 -20.53
CA PRO A 247 9.85 -28.08 -21.36
C PRO A 247 8.43 -28.33 -21.86
N ALA A 248 7.59 -27.31 -21.82
CA ALA A 248 6.24 -27.31 -22.36
C ALA A 248 5.95 -25.99 -23.07
N PHE A 249 5.07 -26.01 -24.05
CA PHE A 249 4.57 -24.79 -24.67
C PHE A 249 3.58 -24.09 -23.75
N LEU A 250 3.52 -22.77 -23.85
CA LEU A 250 2.46 -21.99 -23.20
C LEU A 250 1.10 -22.41 -23.78
N PRO A 251 0.08 -22.59 -22.93
CA PRO A 251 -1.28 -22.78 -23.41
C PRO A 251 -1.78 -21.49 -24.08
N ASN A 252 -2.88 -21.58 -24.82
CA ASN A 252 -3.52 -20.40 -25.39
C ASN A 252 -4.17 -19.56 -24.26
N LEU A 253 -3.46 -18.54 -23.78
CA LEU A 253 -3.89 -17.68 -22.67
C LEU A 253 -5.21 -16.97 -22.99
N GLY A 254 -5.41 -16.56 -24.24
CA GLY A 254 -6.65 -15.93 -24.68
C GLY A 254 -7.86 -16.86 -24.58
N ALA A 255 -7.69 -18.15 -24.88
CA ALA A 255 -8.74 -19.15 -24.69
C ALA A 255 -9.08 -19.33 -23.21
N LEU A 256 -8.05 -19.35 -22.32
CA LEU A 256 -8.25 -19.45 -20.87
C LEU A 256 -8.96 -18.20 -20.31
N VAL A 257 -8.58 -17.01 -20.77
CA VAL A 257 -9.27 -15.74 -20.41
C VAL A 257 -10.72 -15.78 -20.87
N SER A 258 -10.98 -16.25 -22.10
CA SER A 258 -12.35 -16.37 -22.62
C SER A 258 -13.19 -17.34 -21.79
N GLN A 259 -12.62 -18.47 -21.39
CA GLN A 259 -13.27 -19.46 -20.52
C GLN A 259 -13.58 -18.86 -19.13
N ALA A 260 -12.62 -18.16 -18.53
CA ALA A 260 -12.81 -17.50 -17.23
C ALA A 260 -13.91 -16.43 -17.29
N ARG A 261 -13.93 -15.60 -18.33
CA ARG A 261 -14.95 -14.56 -18.54
C ARG A 261 -16.33 -15.15 -18.81
N ALA A 262 -16.42 -16.23 -19.55
CA ALA A 262 -17.71 -16.94 -19.76
C ALA A 262 -18.32 -17.45 -18.45
N ALA A 263 -17.49 -17.82 -17.48
CA ALA A 263 -17.93 -18.24 -16.15
C ALA A 263 -18.35 -17.09 -15.22
N VAL A 264 -18.00 -15.85 -15.56
CA VAL A 264 -18.32 -14.62 -14.79
C VAL A 264 -18.83 -13.56 -15.78
N PRO A 265 -20.15 -13.47 -16.00
CA PRO A 265 -20.73 -12.48 -16.92
C PRO A 265 -20.36 -11.05 -16.54
N ASN A 266 -20.19 -10.18 -17.54
CA ASN A 266 -19.81 -8.76 -17.41
C ASN A 266 -18.45 -8.54 -16.73
N SER A 267 -17.59 -9.57 -16.72
CA SER A 267 -16.25 -9.44 -16.14
C SER A 267 -15.25 -8.86 -17.13
N HIS A 268 -14.23 -8.21 -16.56
CA HIS A 268 -13.00 -7.81 -17.24
C HIS A 268 -11.83 -8.63 -16.72
N LEU A 269 -10.77 -8.75 -17.50
CA LEU A 269 -9.54 -9.39 -17.08
C LEU A 269 -8.86 -8.50 -16.01
N GLY A 270 -8.49 -9.08 -14.89
CA GLY A 270 -7.64 -8.48 -13.89
C GLY A 270 -6.16 -8.75 -14.21
N TYR A 271 -5.76 -10.00 -14.09
CA TYR A 271 -4.39 -10.42 -14.44
C TYR A 271 -4.35 -11.88 -14.91
N VAL A 272 -3.24 -12.24 -15.56
CA VAL A 272 -2.83 -13.62 -15.82
C VAL A 272 -1.49 -13.85 -15.12
N GLY A 273 -1.45 -14.80 -14.19
CA GLY A 273 -0.24 -15.23 -13.51
C GLY A 273 0.21 -16.60 -14.04
N ILE A 274 1.50 -16.78 -14.28
CA ILE A 274 2.07 -18.05 -14.74
C ILE A 274 3.23 -18.38 -13.81
N GLU A 275 3.08 -19.44 -13.04
CA GLU A 275 4.17 -19.99 -12.23
C GLU A 275 4.89 -21.07 -13.03
N ARG A 276 6.22 -21.11 -12.92
CA ARG A 276 7.10 -22.02 -13.67
C ARG A 276 6.81 -22.02 -15.18
N PRO A 277 6.84 -20.83 -15.82
CA PRO A 277 6.50 -20.69 -17.22
C PRO A 277 7.38 -21.59 -18.10
N GLY A 278 6.82 -22.11 -19.20
CA GLY A 278 7.56 -22.95 -20.13
C GLY A 278 7.85 -24.39 -19.67
N THR A 279 7.22 -24.86 -18.57
CA THR A 279 7.40 -26.22 -18.04
C THR A 279 6.09 -26.99 -17.95
N HIS A 280 6.16 -28.33 -17.91
CA HIS A 280 5.00 -29.19 -17.66
C HIS A 280 4.40 -28.99 -16.26
N GLY A 281 5.18 -28.48 -15.30
CA GLY A 281 4.73 -28.10 -13.97
C GLY A 281 4.13 -26.69 -13.90
N ALA A 282 3.92 -26.01 -15.03
CA ALA A 282 3.36 -24.67 -15.01
C ALA A 282 1.92 -24.65 -14.48
N ARG A 283 1.61 -23.59 -13.72
CA ARG A 283 0.26 -23.24 -13.30
C ARG A 283 -0.11 -21.88 -13.86
N VAL A 284 -1.23 -21.81 -14.56
CA VAL A 284 -1.78 -20.55 -15.04
C VAL A 284 -2.94 -20.12 -14.16
N THR A 285 -2.90 -18.90 -13.67
CA THR A 285 -3.98 -18.25 -12.93
C THR A 285 -4.59 -17.17 -13.82
N VAL A 286 -5.89 -17.18 -14.02
CA VAL A 286 -6.62 -16.11 -14.70
C VAL A 286 -7.57 -15.49 -13.70
N GLU A 287 -7.35 -14.24 -13.33
CA GLU A 287 -8.28 -13.48 -12.49
C GLU A 287 -9.17 -12.62 -13.37
N VAL A 288 -10.48 -12.73 -13.15
CA VAL A 288 -11.50 -11.88 -13.77
C VAL A 288 -12.33 -11.22 -12.71
N GLY A 289 -12.70 -9.96 -12.92
CA GLY A 289 -13.42 -9.16 -11.95
C GLY A 289 -14.60 -8.39 -12.53
N THR A 290 -15.48 -7.92 -11.67
CA THR A 290 -16.59 -7.04 -12.03
C THR A 290 -16.47 -5.72 -11.26
N SER A 291 -17.02 -4.65 -11.80
CA SER A 291 -17.10 -3.35 -11.12
C SER A 291 -18.32 -3.23 -10.18
N GLU A 292 -19.20 -4.22 -10.18
CA GLU A 292 -20.48 -4.16 -9.47
C GLU A 292 -20.37 -4.51 -7.98
N ARG A 293 -19.27 -5.14 -7.55
CA ARG A 293 -19.05 -5.58 -6.16
C ARG A 293 -17.71 -5.12 -5.65
N LEU A 294 -17.63 -4.87 -4.35
CA LEU A 294 -16.37 -4.52 -3.71
C LEU A 294 -15.36 -5.67 -3.73
N PRO A 295 -15.70 -6.93 -3.38
CA PRO A 295 -14.85 -8.09 -3.71
C PRO A 295 -14.88 -8.32 -5.22
N ARG A 296 -13.76 -8.12 -5.93
CA ARG A 296 -13.78 -7.98 -7.39
C ARG A 296 -13.26 -9.16 -8.18
N GLY A 297 -12.60 -10.11 -7.58
CA GLY A 297 -11.91 -11.14 -8.34
C GLY A 297 -12.53 -12.52 -8.17
N GLU A 298 -12.52 -13.29 -9.25
CA GLU A 298 -12.62 -14.74 -9.24
C GLU A 298 -11.38 -15.27 -9.96
N ALA A 299 -10.63 -16.16 -9.34
CA ALA A 299 -9.44 -16.75 -9.92
C ALA A 299 -9.76 -18.12 -10.49
N PHE A 300 -9.31 -18.37 -11.71
CA PHE A 300 -9.40 -19.67 -12.36
C PHE A 300 -8.00 -20.23 -12.53
N TYR A 301 -7.79 -21.46 -12.10
CA TYR A 301 -6.49 -22.12 -12.12
C TYR A 301 -6.47 -23.20 -13.18
N PHE A 302 -5.39 -23.23 -13.97
CA PHE A 302 -5.20 -24.17 -15.07
C PHE A 302 -3.82 -24.82 -14.99
N ASP A 303 -3.69 -26.04 -15.47
CA ASP A 303 -2.41 -26.72 -15.65
C ASP A 303 -1.66 -26.20 -16.91
N ALA A 304 -0.46 -26.73 -17.16
CA ALA A 304 0.35 -26.41 -18.34
C ALA A 304 -0.33 -26.72 -19.69
N ARG A 305 -1.35 -27.58 -19.69
CA ARG A 305 -2.10 -27.95 -20.90
C ARG A 305 -3.37 -27.11 -21.06
N GLY A 306 -3.69 -26.24 -20.10
CA GLY A 306 -4.90 -25.43 -20.10
C GLY A 306 -6.14 -26.15 -19.53
N HIS A 307 -5.99 -27.30 -18.88
CA HIS A 307 -7.10 -27.92 -18.17
C HIS A 307 -7.36 -27.21 -16.86
N ALA A 308 -8.65 -26.96 -16.55
CA ALA A 308 -9.01 -26.31 -15.29
C ALA A 308 -8.74 -27.26 -14.09
N ILE A 309 -8.02 -26.77 -13.10
CA ILE A 309 -7.64 -27.50 -11.88
C ILE A 309 -8.24 -26.92 -10.60
N GLY A 310 -8.89 -25.75 -10.67
CA GLY A 310 -9.53 -25.15 -9.53
C GLY A 310 -10.10 -23.76 -9.79
N ARG A 311 -10.75 -23.21 -8.76
CA ARG A 311 -11.33 -21.86 -8.78
C ARG A 311 -11.20 -21.20 -7.42
N GLY A 312 -10.69 -19.99 -7.35
CA GLY A 312 -10.68 -19.10 -6.19
C GLY A 312 -11.93 -18.22 -6.19
N ARG A 313 -12.79 -18.41 -5.18
CA ARG A 313 -14.11 -17.75 -5.09
C ARG A 313 -14.03 -16.51 -4.22
N PHE A 314 -13.34 -15.48 -4.67
CA PHE A 314 -13.16 -14.24 -3.89
C PHE A 314 -14.42 -13.36 -3.84
N MET A 315 -15.33 -13.48 -4.83
CA MET A 315 -16.60 -12.74 -4.86
C MET A 315 -17.77 -13.55 -4.30
N THR A 316 -17.75 -14.88 -4.47
CA THR A 316 -18.91 -15.74 -4.24
C THR A 316 -18.68 -16.82 -3.19
N GLY A 317 -17.47 -16.93 -2.67
CA GLY A 317 -17.04 -17.95 -1.71
C GLY A 317 -17.29 -17.58 -0.25
N PRO A 318 -16.55 -18.21 0.68
CA PRO A 318 -16.64 -17.94 2.10
C PRO A 318 -16.41 -16.47 2.44
N ALA A 319 -17.09 -15.97 3.48
CA ALA A 319 -17.02 -14.56 3.90
C ALA A 319 -15.59 -14.07 4.13
N GLY A 320 -14.69 -14.92 4.63
CA GLY A 320 -13.27 -14.55 4.83
C GLY A 320 -12.55 -14.16 3.53
N LEU A 321 -12.77 -14.90 2.43
CA LEU A 321 -12.22 -14.58 1.12
C LEU A 321 -12.82 -13.28 0.54
N GLN A 322 -14.12 -13.08 0.72
CA GLN A 322 -14.79 -11.85 0.29
C GLN A 322 -14.25 -10.63 1.06
N VAL A 323 -14.05 -10.75 2.38
CA VAL A 323 -13.46 -9.70 3.22
C VAL A 323 -12.01 -9.42 2.80
N TYR A 324 -11.20 -10.46 2.55
CA TYR A 324 -9.82 -10.30 2.09
C TYR A 324 -9.75 -9.54 0.75
N SER A 325 -10.52 -9.97 -0.24
CA SER A 325 -10.59 -9.31 -1.55
C SER A 325 -11.14 -7.88 -1.42
N GLY A 326 -12.19 -7.66 -0.64
CA GLY A 326 -12.75 -6.33 -0.38
C GLY A 326 -11.77 -5.42 0.36
N ALA A 327 -11.01 -5.94 1.32
CA ALA A 327 -10.00 -5.17 2.04
C ALA A 327 -8.90 -4.66 1.10
N ALA A 328 -8.47 -5.47 0.12
CA ALA A 328 -7.53 -5.04 -0.91
C ALA A 328 -8.09 -3.87 -1.73
N GLN A 329 -9.33 -3.99 -2.21
CA GLN A 329 -9.97 -2.91 -2.98
C GLN A 329 -10.07 -1.61 -2.19
N VAL A 330 -10.44 -1.72 -0.89
CA VAL A 330 -10.54 -0.55 0.00
C VAL A 330 -9.17 0.04 0.29
N HIS A 331 -8.13 -0.77 0.51
CA HIS A 331 -6.80 -0.26 0.81
C HIS A 331 -6.19 0.50 -0.36
N PHE A 332 -6.25 -0.08 -1.55
CA PHE A 332 -5.64 0.49 -2.76
C PHE A 332 -6.52 1.52 -3.47
N GLY A 333 -7.81 1.62 -3.14
CA GLY A 333 -8.74 2.54 -3.78
C GLY A 333 -9.06 2.21 -5.24
N PHE A 334 -9.00 0.93 -5.63
CA PHE A 334 -9.19 0.49 -7.02
C PHE A 334 -10.65 0.50 -7.52
N PHE A 335 -11.58 0.95 -6.68
CA PHE A 335 -13.01 0.96 -6.96
C PHE A 335 -13.55 2.36 -7.19
N GLY A 336 -13.84 2.95 -8.15
CA GLY A 336 -14.47 4.28 -8.29
C GLY A 336 -13.67 5.29 -9.09
N GLY A 337 -12.59 4.85 -9.73
CA GLY A 337 -11.83 5.65 -10.68
C GLY A 337 -11.16 6.89 -10.07
N LEU A 338 -10.82 7.85 -10.93
CA LEU A 338 -10.09 9.07 -10.53
C LEU A 338 -10.77 9.90 -9.43
N PRO A 339 -12.11 10.12 -9.42
CA PRO A 339 -12.73 10.90 -8.35
C PRO A 339 -12.51 10.32 -6.97
N LEU A 340 -12.63 9.00 -6.81
CA LEU A 340 -12.37 8.32 -5.54
C LEU A 340 -10.89 8.42 -5.16
N ARG A 341 -9.98 8.25 -6.10
CA ARG A 341 -8.52 8.37 -5.86
C ARG A 341 -8.15 9.76 -5.37
N LEU A 342 -8.75 10.82 -5.92
CA LEU A 342 -8.56 12.19 -5.41
C LEU A 342 -9.07 12.35 -3.97
N ILE A 343 -10.21 11.74 -3.63
CA ILE A 343 -10.70 11.71 -2.25
C ILE A 343 -9.70 10.96 -1.34
N TYR A 344 -9.15 9.84 -1.79
CA TYR A 344 -8.11 9.10 -1.05
C TYR A 344 -6.86 9.94 -0.82
N VAL A 345 -6.40 10.69 -1.83
CA VAL A 345 -5.26 11.61 -1.69
C VAL A 345 -5.56 12.71 -0.65
N LEU A 346 -6.74 13.31 -0.68
CA LEU A 346 -7.13 14.34 0.28
C LEU A 346 -7.22 13.79 1.72
N LEU A 347 -7.85 12.63 1.89
CA LEU A 347 -7.99 11.99 3.21
C LEU A 347 -6.67 11.40 3.70
N GLY A 348 -5.83 10.89 2.81
CA GLY A 348 -4.47 10.45 3.12
C GLY A 348 -3.57 11.61 3.55
N ALA A 349 -3.65 12.75 2.86
CA ALA A 349 -2.95 13.97 3.26
C ALA A 349 -3.45 14.48 4.63
N ALA A 350 -4.76 14.40 4.88
CA ALA A 350 -5.33 14.72 6.19
C ALA A 350 -4.80 13.79 7.29
N LEU A 351 -4.71 12.48 7.03
CA LEU A 351 -4.14 11.51 7.96
C LEU A 351 -2.65 11.80 8.22
N THR A 352 -1.88 12.09 7.17
CA THR A 352 -0.48 12.49 7.27
C THR A 352 -0.32 13.74 8.15
N TYR A 353 -1.19 14.75 7.98
CA TYR A 353 -1.19 15.94 8.84
C TYR A 353 -1.56 15.59 10.28
N VAL A 354 -2.56 14.74 10.51
CA VAL A 354 -2.95 14.29 11.86
C VAL A 354 -1.77 13.65 12.58
N THR A 355 -1.00 12.79 11.90
CA THR A 355 0.18 12.16 12.52
C THR A 355 1.27 13.18 12.84
N ALA A 356 1.49 14.17 11.98
CA ALA A 356 2.47 15.24 12.21
C ALA A 356 2.05 16.17 13.35
N SER A 357 0.78 16.59 13.38
CA SER A 357 0.27 17.55 14.35
C SER A 357 0.22 16.99 15.79
N GLY A 358 -0.02 15.68 15.96
CA GLY A 358 -0.04 15.05 17.29
C GLY A 358 1.27 15.27 18.07
N PHE A 359 2.42 15.03 17.40
CA PHE A 359 3.73 15.29 18.03
C PHE A 359 3.99 16.79 18.24
N THR A 360 3.53 17.63 17.31
CA THR A 360 3.64 19.09 17.43
C THR A 360 2.86 19.59 18.63
N ILE A 361 1.62 19.16 18.83
CA ILE A 361 0.78 19.49 20.01
C ILE A 361 1.50 19.12 21.31
N TRP A 362 2.13 17.94 21.35
CA TRP A 362 2.89 17.55 22.54
C TRP A 362 4.11 18.46 22.77
N LEU A 363 4.85 18.84 21.74
CA LEU A 363 5.98 19.79 21.85
C LEU A 363 5.54 21.15 22.36
N GLU A 364 4.40 21.68 21.86
CA GLU A 364 3.84 22.95 22.33
C GLU A 364 3.42 22.86 23.81
N ARG A 365 2.79 21.74 24.21
CA ARG A 365 2.44 21.50 25.62
C ARG A 365 3.67 21.42 26.52
N GLN A 366 4.79 20.89 26.06
CA GLN A 366 6.05 20.90 26.83
C GLN A 366 6.58 22.32 27.00
N SER A 367 6.54 23.13 25.94
CA SER A 367 6.97 24.52 25.97
C SER A 367 6.13 25.37 26.96
N GLU A 368 4.79 25.23 26.91
CA GLU A 368 3.89 25.90 27.85
C GLU A 368 4.14 25.53 29.34
N ARG A 369 4.75 24.36 29.58
CA ARG A 369 5.16 23.91 30.93
C ARG A 369 6.59 24.30 31.31
N GLY A 370 7.25 25.12 30.51
CA GLY A 370 8.65 25.51 30.72
C GLY A 370 9.67 24.38 30.45
N ARG A 371 9.24 23.30 29.77
CA ARG A 371 10.09 22.14 29.46
C ARG A 371 10.43 22.14 27.99
N GLU A 372 11.08 23.20 27.52
CA GLU A 372 11.47 23.32 26.11
C GLU A 372 12.43 22.23 25.66
N ARG A 373 12.19 21.71 24.44
CA ARG A 373 13.00 20.66 23.80
C ARG A 373 13.48 21.13 22.41
N PRO A 374 14.38 22.11 22.32
CA PRO A 374 14.71 22.75 21.04
C PRO A 374 15.30 21.78 20.03
N ARG A 375 16.15 20.84 20.44
CA ARG A 375 16.70 19.81 19.51
C ARG A 375 15.61 18.95 18.92
N LEU A 376 14.70 18.44 19.76
CA LEU A 376 13.62 17.58 19.31
C LEU A 376 12.63 18.33 18.41
N ARG A 377 12.34 19.60 18.73
CA ARG A 377 11.52 20.48 17.88
C ARG A 377 12.15 20.72 16.53
N SER A 378 13.46 20.97 16.48
CA SER A 378 14.19 21.15 15.22
C SER A 378 14.21 19.87 14.39
N ALA A 379 14.49 18.71 15.00
CA ALA A 379 14.47 17.43 14.34
C ALA A 379 13.08 17.08 13.80
N TRP A 380 12.01 17.32 14.58
CA TRP A 380 10.63 17.08 14.12
C TRP A 380 10.24 17.96 12.94
N ARG A 381 10.61 19.24 12.97
CA ARG A 381 10.39 20.14 11.82
C ARG A 381 11.17 19.70 10.58
N ALA A 382 12.43 19.27 10.78
CA ALA A 382 13.25 18.74 9.68
C ALA A 382 12.64 17.45 9.12
N TRP A 383 12.05 16.58 9.96
CA TRP A 383 11.36 15.37 9.50
C TRP A 383 10.12 15.72 8.68
N THR A 384 9.20 16.49 9.24
CA THR A 384 7.90 16.75 8.61
C THR A 384 7.96 17.64 7.37
N ARG A 385 9.03 18.42 7.19
CA ARG A 385 9.27 19.27 6.00
C ARG A 385 10.33 18.68 5.09
N GLY A 386 11.36 18.07 5.66
CA GLY A 386 12.49 17.52 4.92
C GLY A 386 12.12 16.25 4.16
N VAL A 387 11.31 15.37 4.73
CA VAL A 387 10.88 14.13 4.05
C VAL A 387 10.11 14.44 2.76
N PRO A 388 9.06 15.29 2.75
CA PRO A 388 8.39 15.67 1.49
C PRO A 388 9.32 16.35 0.49
N ALA A 389 10.21 17.24 0.96
CA ALA A 389 11.18 17.91 0.12
C ALA A 389 12.20 16.91 -0.49
N ALA A 390 12.67 15.95 0.31
CA ALA A 390 13.57 14.90 -0.17
C ALA A 390 12.89 13.99 -1.20
N LEU A 391 11.59 13.67 -1.03
CA LEU A 391 10.80 12.93 -2.04
C LEU A 391 10.67 13.74 -3.34
N ALA A 392 10.41 15.04 -3.26
CA ALA A 392 10.32 15.87 -4.46
C ALA A 392 11.66 15.95 -5.21
N VAL A 393 12.79 16.08 -4.49
CA VAL A 393 14.13 16.07 -5.11
C VAL A 393 14.45 14.68 -5.68
N ALA A 394 14.09 13.61 -4.98
CA ALA A 394 14.28 12.24 -5.46
C ALA A 394 13.48 11.95 -6.74
N ALA A 395 12.25 12.51 -6.84
CA ALA A 395 11.44 12.44 -8.07
C ALA A 395 12.14 13.14 -9.25
N LEU A 396 12.76 14.32 -9.03
CA LEU A 396 13.54 15.01 -10.07
C LEU A 396 14.81 14.24 -10.40
N ALA A 397 15.45 13.61 -9.43
CA ALA A 397 16.66 12.82 -9.60
C ALA A 397 16.43 11.57 -10.46
N SER A 398 15.23 10.97 -10.42
CA SER A 398 14.89 9.82 -11.25
C SER A 398 15.01 10.11 -12.74
N TRP A 399 14.62 11.30 -13.18
CA TRP A 399 14.76 11.72 -14.59
C TRP A 399 16.21 12.01 -15.00
N ALA A 400 17.08 12.29 -14.05
CA ALA A 400 18.53 12.47 -14.27
C ALA A 400 19.33 11.17 -14.13
N ALA A 401 18.67 10.02 -14.02
CA ALA A 401 19.27 8.71 -13.77
C ALA A 401 20.16 8.64 -12.51
N VAL A 402 19.85 9.49 -11.50
CA VAL A 402 20.50 9.46 -10.20
C VAL A 402 19.77 8.49 -9.28
N PRO A 403 20.45 7.63 -8.50
CA PRO A 403 19.79 6.66 -7.63
C PRO A 403 18.84 7.30 -6.63
N VAL A 404 17.56 7.03 -6.76
CA VAL A 404 16.45 7.64 -6.00
C VAL A 404 16.58 7.41 -4.49
N SER A 405 16.82 6.16 -4.09
CA SER A 405 16.95 5.80 -2.68
C SER A 405 18.12 6.52 -2.00
N TRP A 406 19.29 6.56 -2.64
CA TRP A 406 20.46 7.28 -2.12
C TRP A 406 20.19 8.77 -2.00
N THR A 407 19.56 9.37 -3.01
CA THR A 407 19.21 10.81 -3.00
C THR A 407 18.28 11.11 -1.83
N PHE A 408 17.21 10.34 -1.68
CA PHE A 408 16.24 10.52 -0.60
C PHE A 408 16.88 10.42 0.79
N TRP A 409 17.55 9.29 1.08
CA TRP A 409 18.09 9.06 2.42
C TRP A 409 19.24 10.01 2.77
N SER A 410 20.08 10.35 1.80
CA SER A 410 21.16 11.35 2.04
C SER A 410 20.60 12.71 2.42
N LEU A 411 19.57 13.19 1.72
CA LEU A 411 18.90 14.46 2.04
C LEU A 411 18.22 14.43 3.41
N VAL A 412 17.56 13.34 3.75
CA VAL A 412 16.93 13.18 5.07
C VAL A 412 17.96 13.18 6.18
N ILE A 413 19.06 12.44 6.02
CA ILE A 413 20.15 12.38 7.02
C ILE A 413 20.80 13.75 7.21
N VAL A 414 21.12 14.45 6.12
CA VAL A 414 21.72 15.80 6.16
C VAL A 414 20.77 16.78 6.84
N ALA A 415 19.49 16.77 6.48
CA ALA A 415 18.50 17.66 7.10
C ALA A 415 18.37 17.40 8.60
N GLN A 416 18.34 16.12 9.04
CA GLN A 416 18.28 15.76 10.44
C GLN A 416 19.54 16.15 11.21
N GLY A 417 20.73 15.90 10.63
CA GLY A 417 22.02 16.31 11.22
C GLY A 417 22.10 17.82 11.44
N ALA A 418 21.77 18.60 10.41
CA ALA A 418 21.73 20.06 10.48
C ALA A 418 20.73 20.57 11.55
N ALA A 419 19.55 19.98 11.61
CA ALA A 419 18.53 20.37 12.58
C ALA A 419 18.94 20.07 14.04
N LEU A 420 19.57 18.94 14.28
CA LEU A 420 20.09 18.57 15.60
C LEU A 420 21.23 19.52 16.03
N TRP A 421 22.12 19.86 15.09
CA TRP A 421 23.20 20.80 15.35
C TRP A 421 22.70 22.22 15.67
N GLN A 422 21.80 22.77 14.84
CA GLN A 422 21.15 24.07 15.12
C GLN A 422 20.41 24.08 16.44
N GLY A 423 19.71 22.99 16.77
CA GLY A 423 19.02 22.84 18.05
C GLY A 423 19.97 22.77 19.26
N SER A 424 21.27 22.45 19.05
CA SER A 424 22.29 22.49 20.09
C SER A 424 22.79 23.92 20.38
N LEU A 425 22.93 24.73 19.34
CA LEU A 425 23.40 26.12 19.46
C LEU A 425 22.43 27.01 20.26
N ARG A 426 21.12 26.73 20.17
CA ARG A 426 20.08 27.47 20.93
C ARG A 426 20.07 27.22 22.43
N ARG A 427 20.93 26.33 22.95
CA ARG A 427 21.09 26.02 24.38
C ARG A 427 22.32 26.66 25.00
N ALA A 428 23.22 27.27 24.23
CA ALA A 428 24.35 28.01 24.80
C ALA A 428 23.79 29.23 25.55
N PRO A 429 23.96 29.36 26.89
CA PRO A 429 23.67 30.61 27.57
C PRO A 429 24.51 31.68 26.91
N ALA A 430 23.94 32.83 26.65
CA ALA A 430 24.74 34.01 26.35
C ALA A 430 25.69 34.23 27.58
N ILE A 431 26.97 34.01 27.39
CA ILE A 431 28.04 34.29 28.37
C ILE A 431 28.11 35.80 28.53
#